data_3c73cd24be2f83801ca67a120e83dc2a
#
_entry.id   3c73cd24be2f83801ca67a120e83dc2a
#
_cell.length_a   1.000
_cell.length_b   1.000
_cell.length_c   1.000
_cell.angle_alpha   90.00
_cell.angle_beta   90.00
_cell.angle_gamma   90.00
#
_symmetry.space_group_name_H-M   'P 1'
#
loop_
_entity.id
_entity.type
_entity.pdbx_description
1 polymer ?
#
loop_
_entity_poly.entity_id
_entity_poly.type
_entity_poly.pdbx_seq_one_letter_code
_entity_poly.pdbx_strand_id
1 'polypeptide(L)'
;MTESVIQLRCDCNQYPWGRVGKHSLAARLAANIPGGGFKLDEDTNYAEMWMGTYPELPSYVLKTGENLQDVLNANKEKLIGKKVLDKFGSDLPFLPKILSIQKALPLQIHPNKELSEKLHKEDPEKYSDPNHKPEIAVALSDFEAFCGFKPKTDIQGLLELEPLQQFNPDKSRWSDNTLREVCRSMLTASEDTVASTLKKLGDTSRGTLGEQAYILDLIPRLINQYGASDNGNLVALILMNFLTFKPGESIWIPADGIHAYLSGDIVECMARSNNVINTGFCPAADRDNVDMFCGALTFQQHDAKKPLLPRVESEKSSSGKTQALKPPMSEFNMLVTELKTGESDQIKAVEGPSVAFMTSGKGKMKAEGKEHDISAGYIYYIGCGVEVSYESSSNDFALYRAYAE
;
A
#
# COMPACT_ATOMS: atom_id res chain seq x y z
N MET A 1 10.28 27.34 -21.56
CA MET A 1 9.64 26.03 -21.84
C MET A 1 9.70 25.22 -20.57
N THR A 2 8.60 24.64 -20.16
CA THR A 2 8.53 23.76 -18.96
C THR A 2 9.41 22.53 -19.19
N GLU A 3 10.22 22.18 -18.20
CA GLU A 3 11.05 20.97 -18.24
C GLU A 3 10.15 19.74 -18.18
N SER A 4 10.54 18.63 -18.86
CA SER A 4 9.80 17.37 -18.81
C SER A 4 10.26 16.48 -17.63
N VAL A 5 11.43 16.77 -17.06
CA VAL A 5 11.97 16.13 -15.87
C VAL A 5 11.99 17.16 -14.76
N ILE A 6 11.20 16.93 -13.71
CA ILE A 6 10.94 17.91 -12.65
C ILE A 6 11.25 17.25 -11.31
N GLN A 7 12.24 17.79 -10.59
CA GLN A 7 12.53 17.34 -9.23
C GLN A 7 11.47 17.83 -8.26
N LEU A 8 11.02 16.94 -7.38
CA LEU A 8 9.90 17.20 -6.47
C LEU A 8 10.34 17.31 -5.03
N ARG A 9 9.59 18.12 -4.28
CA ARG A 9 9.54 18.12 -2.84
C ARG A 9 8.24 17.42 -2.42
N CYS A 10 8.37 16.45 -1.51
CA CYS A 10 7.26 15.70 -0.93
C CYS A 10 7.34 15.78 0.60
N ASP A 11 6.23 15.51 1.27
CA ASP A 11 6.11 15.59 2.72
C ASP A 11 5.54 14.29 3.30
N CYS A 12 5.52 14.17 4.65
CA CYS A 12 5.08 12.98 5.36
C CYS A 12 3.86 13.24 6.23
N ASN A 13 2.89 12.31 6.17
CA ASN A 13 1.80 12.19 7.12
C ASN A 13 2.28 11.62 8.47
N GLN A 14 1.70 12.14 9.57
CA GLN A 14 2.06 11.84 10.95
C GLN A 14 1.01 10.96 11.64
N TYR A 15 0.59 9.87 10.99
CA TYR A 15 -0.37 8.96 11.60
C TYR A 15 0.25 8.22 12.80
N PRO A 16 -0.54 7.92 13.85
CA PRO A 16 -0.05 7.28 15.09
C PRO A 16 0.55 5.88 14.92
N TRP A 17 0.28 5.22 13.81
CA TRP A 17 0.84 3.90 13.48
C TRP A 17 2.23 3.98 12.82
N GLY A 18 2.68 5.19 12.46
CA GLY A 18 3.99 5.41 11.87
C GLY A 18 5.14 5.20 12.84
N ARG A 19 6.35 5.09 12.32
CA ARG A 19 7.57 5.01 13.14
C ARG A 19 8.01 6.38 13.61
N VAL A 20 8.63 6.42 14.79
CA VAL A 20 9.05 7.66 15.44
C VAL A 20 10.39 8.15 14.88
N GLY A 21 10.46 9.43 14.56
CA GLY A 21 11.67 10.16 14.21
C GLY A 21 12.46 9.47 13.08
N LYS A 22 13.75 9.35 13.26
CA LYS A 22 14.69 8.71 12.30
C LYS A 22 14.47 7.20 12.11
N HIS A 23 13.65 6.55 12.92
CA HIS A 23 13.28 5.15 12.70
C HIS A 23 12.30 4.99 11.53
N SER A 24 11.63 6.08 11.10
CA SER A 24 10.83 6.11 9.89
C SER A 24 11.70 6.26 8.65
N LEU A 25 11.63 5.29 7.73
CA LEU A 25 12.26 5.40 6.42
C LEU A 25 11.63 6.53 5.60
N ALA A 26 10.30 6.68 5.65
CA ALA A 26 9.59 7.77 4.98
C ALA A 26 10.13 9.14 5.39
N ALA A 27 10.30 9.39 6.70
CA ALA A 27 10.84 10.64 7.20
C ALA A 27 12.32 10.85 6.81
N ARG A 28 13.15 9.81 6.86
CA ARG A 28 14.55 9.89 6.43
C ARG A 28 14.66 10.24 4.94
N LEU A 29 13.84 9.63 4.10
CA LEU A 29 13.84 9.90 2.66
C LEU A 29 13.35 11.33 2.39
N ALA A 30 12.30 11.80 3.07
CA ALA A 30 11.83 13.18 2.97
C ALA A 30 12.89 14.20 3.42
N ALA A 31 13.61 13.91 4.49
CA ALA A 31 14.69 14.75 5.00
C ALA A 31 15.90 14.83 4.05
N ASN A 32 16.10 13.82 3.21
CA ASN A 32 17.18 13.78 2.22
C ASN A 32 16.89 14.58 0.94
N ILE A 33 15.66 15.08 0.73
CA ILE A 33 15.33 15.89 -0.44
C ILE A 33 16.15 17.19 -0.36
N PRO A 34 17.03 17.49 -1.34
CA PRO A 34 17.92 18.65 -1.25
C PRO A 34 17.12 19.94 -1.29
N GLY A 35 17.24 20.77 -0.26
CA GLY A 35 16.46 22.02 -0.17
C GLY A 35 14.96 21.83 0.03
N GLY A 36 14.50 20.62 0.33
CA GLY A 36 13.07 20.26 0.50
C GLY A 36 12.40 20.93 1.71
N GLY A 37 13.18 21.34 2.70
CA GLY A 37 12.67 22.06 3.88
C GLY A 37 12.01 21.17 4.93
N PHE A 38 11.89 19.85 4.71
CA PHE A 38 11.40 18.92 5.70
C PHE A 38 12.35 18.86 6.90
N LYS A 39 11.80 19.05 8.09
CA LYS A 39 12.55 18.97 9.36
C LYS A 39 12.08 17.77 10.13
N LEU A 40 12.93 16.76 10.22
CA LEU A 40 12.67 15.58 11.01
C LEU A 40 12.70 15.92 12.50
N ASP A 41 11.62 15.63 13.20
CA ASP A 41 11.48 15.70 14.66
C ASP A 41 11.59 14.28 15.23
N GLU A 42 12.46 14.09 16.21
CA GLU A 42 12.77 12.75 16.77
C GLU A 42 11.64 12.17 17.64
N ASP A 43 10.66 12.97 18.06
CA ASP A 43 9.55 12.57 18.90
C ASP A 43 8.23 12.41 18.11
N THR A 44 8.23 12.72 16.83
CA THR A 44 7.05 12.68 15.97
C THR A 44 6.95 11.36 15.21
N ASN A 45 5.73 10.80 15.12
CA ASN A 45 5.44 9.65 14.26
C ASN A 45 5.37 10.10 12.81
N TYR A 46 6.07 9.39 11.93
CA TYR A 46 5.99 9.58 10.49
C TYR A 46 5.60 8.27 9.82
N ALA A 47 4.47 8.30 9.14
CA ALA A 47 3.82 7.11 8.62
C ALA A 47 4.00 6.93 7.12
N GLU A 48 3.70 7.98 6.32
CA GLU A 48 3.63 7.91 4.86
C GLU A 48 4.25 9.15 4.22
N MET A 49 5.15 8.96 3.26
CA MET A 49 5.59 10.00 2.33
C MET A 49 4.82 9.85 1.01
N TRP A 50 4.09 10.87 0.60
CA TRP A 50 3.30 10.86 -0.63
C TRP A 50 4.01 11.53 -1.78
N MET A 51 3.96 10.93 -2.97
CA MET A 51 4.70 11.40 -4.15
C MET A 51 3.74 11.54 -5.35
N GLY A 52 2.92 12.60 -5.34
CA GLY A 52 1.91 12.79 -6.39
C GLY A 52 1.12 14.07 -6.25
N THR A 53 -0.07 14.08 -6.81
CA THR A 53 -0.94 15.26 -6.91
C THR A 53 -2.22 15.15 -6.08
N TYR A 54 -2.27 14.23 -5.11
CA TYR A 54 -3.47 14.10 -4.28
C TYR A 54 -3.59 15.31 -3.34
N PRO A 55 -4.79 15.93 -3.24
CA PRO A 55 -4.94 17.27 -2.62
C PRO A 55 -4.52 17.36 -1.15
N GLU A 56 -4.70 16.30 -0.36
CA GLU A 56 -4.38 16.30 1.07
C GLU A 56 -2.88 16.45 1.36
N LEU A 57 -2.02 15.89 0.50
CA LEU A 57 -0.58 16.01 0.63
C LEU A 57 0.09 16.06 -0.75
N PRO A 58 -0.05 17.18 -1.49
CA PRO A 58 0.46 17.29 -2.86
C PRO A 58 1.98 17.48 -2.87
N SER A 59 2.61 17.01 -3.94
CA SER A 59 4.01 17.31 -4.25
C SER A 59 4.16 18.69 -4.86
N TYR A 60 5.31 19.29 -4.63
CA TYR A 60 5.68 20.59 -5.18
C TYR A 60 6.95 20.50 -6.03
N VAL A 61 7.06 21.35 -7.04
CA VAL A 61 8.28 21.50 -7.81
C VAL A 61 9.38 22.04 -6.89
N LEU A 62 10.46 21.31 -6.72
CA LEU A 62 11.53 21.69 -5.77
C LEU A 62 12.13 23.06 -6.06
N LYS A 63 12.36 23.38 -7.34
CA LYS A 63 13.02 24.62 -7.80
C LYS A 63 12.15 25.86 -7.65
N THR A 64 10.84 25.75 -7.88
CA THR A 64 9.94 26.91 -7.95
C THR A 64 8.96 26.98 -6.79
N GLY A 65 8.71 25.88 -6.10
CA GLY A 65 7.68 25.77 -5.07
C GLY A 65 6.25 25.69 -5.59
N GLU A 66 6.05 25.59 -6.91
CA GLU A 66 4.72 25.46 -7.51
C GLU A 66 4.12 24.09 -7.20
N ASN A 67 2.81 24.03 -7.02
CA ASN A 67 2.10 22.76 -6.89
C ASN A 67 2.24 21.95 -8.18
N LEU A 68 2.58 20.67 -8.06
CA LEU A 68 2.78 19.79 -9.22
C LEU A 68 1.53 19.73 -10.11
N GLN A 69 0.33 19.66 -9.52
CA GLN A 69 -0.92 19.60 -10.29
C GLN A 69 -1.12 20.85 -11.16
N ASP A 70 -0.75 22.04 -10.65
CA ASP A 70 -0.87 23.28 -11.42
C ASP A 70 0.09 23.28 -12.63
N VAL A 71 1.31 22.80 -12.44
CA VAL A 71 2.29 22.64 -13.53
C VAL A 71 1.82 21.64 -14.58
N LEU A 72 1.21 20.52 -14.15
CA LEU A 72 0.62 19.54 -15.06
C LEU A 72 -0.56 20.15 -15.85
N ASN A 73 -1.44 20.87 -15.18
CA ASN A 73 -2.58 21.54 -15.79
C ASN A 73 -2.19 22.58 -16.85
N ALA A 74 -1.09 23.27 -16.62
CA ALA A 74 -0.56 24.24 -17.58
C ALA A 74 0.13 23.59 -18.80
N ASN A 75 0.49 22.30 -18.74
CA ASN A 75 1.31 21.62 -19.76
C ASN A 75 0.82 20.20 -20.06
N LYS A 76 -0.48 19.97 -20.07
CA LYS A 76 -1.15 18.64 -20.07
C LYS A 76 -0.60 17.69 -21.13
N GLU A 77 -0.62 18.08 -22.41
CA GLU A 77 -0.20 17.21 -23.51
C GLU A 77 1.26 16.81 -23.40
N LYS A 78 2.13 17.77 -23.05
CA LYS A 78 3.56 17.51 -22.93
C LYS A 78 3.91 16.63 -21.74
N LEU A 79 3.29 16.87 -20.60
CA LEU A 79 3.66 16.22 -19.35
C LEU A 79 2.88 14.93 -19.10
N ILE A 80 1.59 14.88 -19.47
CA ILE A 80 0.72 13.74 -19.21
C ILE A 80 0.57 12.86 -20.45
N GLY A 81 0.51 13.46 -21.64
CA GLY A 81 0.28 12.74 -22.89
C GLY A 81 -1.19 12.50 -23.20
N LYS A 82 -1.54 12.59 -24.50
CA LYS A 82 -2.93 12.55 -24.95
C LYS A 82 -3.68 11.29 -24.52
N LYS A 83 -3.07 10.13 -24.62
CA LYS A 83 -3.71 8.84 -24.29
C LYS A 83 -4.16 8.76 -22.84
N VAL A 84 -3.31 9.21 -21.90
CA VAL A 84 -3.62 9.22 -20.46
C VAL A 84 -4.63 10.32 -20.14
N LEU A 85 -4.52 11.50 -20.78
CA LEU A 85 -5.51 12.57 -20.65
C LEU A 85 -6.92 12.14 -21.09
N ASP A 86 -7.01 11.45 -22.21
CA ASP A 86 -8.31 10.97 -22.75
C ASP A 86 -8.96 9.93 -21.82
N LYS A 87 -8.14 9.15 -21.07
CA LYS A 87 -8.63 8.08 -20.20
C LYS A 87 -8.88 8.52 -18.77
N PHE A 88 -8.01 9.35 -18.21
CA PHE A 88 -7.99 9.68 -16.77
C PHE A 88 -8.10 11.18 -16.47
N GLY A 89 -8.08 12.05 -17.50
CA GLY A 89 -8.01 13.49 -17.30
C GLY A 89 -6.61 13.98 -16.93
N SER A 90 -6.54 15.13 -16.26
CA SER A 90 -5.26 15.77 -15.91
C SER A 90 -4.72 15.38 -14.54
N ASP A 91 -5.47 14.65 -13.75
CA ASP A 91 -5.01 14.11 -12.49
C ASP A 91 -4.15 12.86 -12.71
N LEU A 92 -3.10 12.69 -11.94
CA LEU A 92 -2.35 11.44 -11.97
C LEU A 92 -3.26 10.30 -11.51
N PRO A 93 -3.41 9.22 -12.31
CA PRO A 93 -4.30 8.13 -11.96
C PRO A 93 -3.76 7.21 -10.86
N PHE A 94 -2.58 7.51 -10.33
CA PHE A 94 -1.90 6.74 -9.30
C PHE A 94 -1.24 7.64 -8.25
N LEU A 95 -0.96 7.06 -7.09
CA LEU A 95 -0.21 7.70 -6.01
C LEU A 95 0.80 6.72 -5.42
N PRO A 96 2.11 6.88 -5.69
CA PRO A 96 3.15 6.13 -4.99
C PRO A 96 3.44 6.78 -3.64
N LYS A 97 3.78 5.93 -2.66
CA LYS A 97 4.09 6.32 -1.29
C LYS A 97 5.22 5.48 -0.73
N ILE A 98 5.89 5.99 0.30
CA ILE A 98 6.71 5.17 1.22
C ILE A 98 5.97 5.10 2.55
N LEU A 99 5.70 3.91 3.02
CA LEU A 99 5.12 3.66 4.34
C LEU A 99 6.19 3.14 5.30
N SER A 100 6.15 3.65 6.54
CA SER A 100 6.97 3.17 7.65
C SER A 100 6.08 2.76 8.81
N ILE A 101 5.85 1.45 8.94
CA ILE A 101 4.80 0.86 9.75
C ILE A 101 5.36 0.35 11.07
N GLN A 102 4.89 0.90 12.19
CA GLN A 102 5.21 0.49 13.56
C GLN A 102 4.09 -0.31 14.21
N LYS A 103 2.82 0.06 13.92
CA LYS A 103 1.62 -0.61 14.41
C LYS A 103 0.77 -1.04 13.23
N ALA A 104 -0.08 -2.05 13.42
CA ALA A 104 -1.01 -2.47 12.40
C ALA A 104 -1.85 -1.29 11.89
N LEU A 105 -2.00 -1.18 10.58
CA LEU A 105 -2.97 -0.28 9.97
C LEU A 105 -4.39 -0.80 10.22
N PRO A 106 -5.41 0.04 10.06
CA PRO A 106 -6.80 -0.40 10.19
C PRO A 106 -7.10 -1.65 9.36
N LEU A 107 -7.96 -2.51 9.91
CA LEU A 107 -8.55 -3.61 9.17
C LEU A 107 -9.56 -3.03 8.20
N GLN A 108 -9.26 -3.08 6.91
CA GLN A 108 -9.92 -2.28 5.90
C GLN A 108 -10.19 -3.03 4.59
N ILE A 109 -11.10 -2.45 3.83
CA ILE A 109 -11.30 -2.71 2.40
C ILE A 109 -11.36 -1.38 1.65
N HIS A 110 -11.09 -1.45 0.34
CA HIS A 110 -11.37 -0.33 -0.57
C HIS A 110 -12.55 -0.72 -1.44
N PRO A 111 -13.64 0.06 -1.45
CA PRO A 111 -14.80 -0.27 -2.24
C PRO A 111 -14.44 -0.36 -3.72
N ASN A 112 -15.07 -1.29 -4.47
CA ASN A 112 -14.92 -1.35 -5.91
C ASN A 112 -15.53 -0.10 -6.56
N LYS A 113 -15.34 0.05 -7.87
CA LYS A 113 -15.72 1.28 -8.57
C LYS A 113 -17.22 1.57 -8.47
N GLU A 114 -18.07 0.55 -8.65
CA GLU A 114 -19.53 0.71 -8.56
C GLU A 114 -19.97 1.17 -7.16
N LEU A 115 -19.41 0.53 -6.11
CA LEU A 115 -19.70 0.92 -4.73
C LEU A 115 -19.13 2.30 -4.41
N SER A 116 -17.91 2.64 -4.90
CA SER A 116 -17.31 3.95 -4.71
C SER A 116 -18.14 5.08 -5.32
N GLU A 117 -18.65 4.88 -6.54
CA GLU A 117 -19.54 5.84 -7.21
C GLU A 117 -20.83 6.05 -6.42
N LYS A 118 -21.40 4.96 -5.88
CA LYS A 118 -22.60 5.03 -5.03
C LYS A 118 -22.33 5.79 -3.73
N LEU A 119 -21.27 5.40 -3.01
CA LEU A 119 -20.92 6.00 -1.72
C LEU A 119 -20.57 7.49 -1.86
N HIS A 120 -19.81 7.86 -2.89
CA HIS A 120 -19.50 9.25 -3.18
C HIS A 120 -20.76 10.09 -3.47
N LYS A 121 -21.73 9.52 -4.17
CA LYS A 121 -23.01 10.19 -4.44
C LYS A 121 -23.86 10.36 -3.17
N GLU A 122 -23.83 9.39 -2.26
CA GLU A 122 -24.60 9.38 -1.02
C GLU A 122 -23.94 10.25 0.08
N ASP A 123 -22.62 10.24 0.18
CA ASP A 123 -21.85 10.97 1.20
C ASP A 123 -20.49 11.44 0.63
N PRO A 124 -20.48 12.55 -0.15
CA PRO A 124 -19.27 13.06 -0.80
C PRO A 124 -18.26 13.68 0.18
N GLU A 125 -18.67 14.01 1.41
CA GLU A 125 -17.74 14.50 2.43
C GLU A 125 -16.87 13.38 2.98
N LYS A 126 -17.44 12.20 3.18
CA LYS A 126 -16.72 11.01 3.66
C LYS A 126 -16.00 10.27 2.53
N TYR A 127 -16.66 10.06 1.41
CA TYR A 127 -16.11 9.39 0.23
C TYR A 127 -15.80 10.44 -0.83
N SER A 128 -14.60 11.00 -0.75
CA SER A 128 -14.18 12.21 -1.46
C SER A 128 -14.08 12.06 -2.99
N ASP A 129 -14.04 10.84 -3.50
CA ASP A 129 -13.96 10.55 -4.93
C ASP A 129 -14.79 9.30 -5.32
N PRO A 130 -15.20 9.18 -6.59
CA PRO A 130 -16.00 8.03 -7.06
C PRO A 130 -15.14 6.85 -7.52
N ASN A 131 -13.84 6.80 -7.14
CA ASN A 131 -12.93 5.84 -7.71
C ASN A 131 -12.63 4.66 -6.76
N HIS A 132 -12.20 3.55 -7.32
CA HIS A 132 -11.69 2.41 -6.58
C HIS A 132 -10.22 2.61 -6.21
N LYS A 133 -9.71 1.81 -5.25
CA LYS A 133 -8.35 1.94 -4.74
C LYS A 133 -7.62 0.58 -4.67
N PRO A 134 -7.41 -0.11 -5.80
CA PRO A 134 -6.49 -1.24 -5.79
C PRO A 134 -5.05 -0.74 -5.55
N GLU A 135 -4.25 -1.57 -4.88
CA GLU A 135 -2.91 -1.22 -4.41
C GLU A 135 -1.88 -2.31 -4.71
N ILE A 136 -0.62 -1.90 -4.77
CA ILE A 136 0.52 -2.81 -4.62
C ILE A 136 1.36 -2.36 -3.43
N ALA A 137 1.97 -3.33 -2.74
CA ALA A 137 3.00 -3.08 -1.74
C ALA A 137 4.25 -3.86 -2.09
N VAL A 138 5.41 -3.19 -2.03
CA VAL A 138 6.74 -3.79 -2.24
C VAL A 138 7.54 -3.64 -0.96
N ALA A 139 7.98 -4.74 -0.38
CA ALA A 139 8.76 -4.73 0.85
C ALA A 139 10.13 -4.07 0.66
N LEU A 140 10.46 -3.10 1.49
CA LEU A 140 11.80 -2.48 1.61
C LEU A 140 12.56 -3.01 2.82
N SER A 141 11.85 -3.55 3.80
CA SER A 141 12.37 -4.29 4.95
C SER A 141 11.56 -5.58 5.11
N ASP A 142 11.84 -6.38 6.14
CA ASP A 142 10.90 -7.42 6.54
C ASP A 142 9.52 -6.78 6.77
N PHE A 143 8.50 -7.31 6.10
CA PHE A 143 7.16 -6.75 6.07
C PHE A 143 6.13 -7.82 6.38
N GLU A 144 5.12 -7.48 7.17
CA GLU A 144 4.04 -8.36 7.59
C GLU A 144 2.69 -7.76 7.24
N ALA A 145 1.79 -8.60 6.75
CA ALA A 145 0.43 -8.19 6.41
C ALA A 145 -0.59 -9.32 6.65
N PHE A 146 -1.80 -8.92 7.02
CA PHE A 146 -2.97 -9.74 6.78
C PHE A 146 -3.54 -9.40 5.40
N CYS A 147 -3.82 -10.41 4.57
CA CYS A 147 -4.37 -10.19 3.24
C CYS A 147 -5.25 -11.34 2.76
N GLY A 148 -6.49 -11.01 2.42
CA GLY A 148 -7.48 -11.96 1.95
C GLY A 148 -7.85 -13.03 2.97
N PHE A 149 -8.81 -13.88 2.62
CA PHE A 149 -9.28 -14.94 3.50
C PHE A 149 -8.42 -16.19 3.37
N LYS A 150 -8.20 -16.88 4.50
CA LYS A 150 -7.66 -18.25 4.54
C LYS A 150 -8.52 -19.20 3.69
N PRO A 151 -7.97 -20.34 3.26
CA PRO A 151 -8.78 -21.43 2.74
C PRO A 151 -9.94 -21.80 3.68
N LYS A 152 -11.11 -22.10 3.12
CA LYS A 152 -12.30 -22.46 3.91
C LYS A 152 -12.03 -23.57 4.91
N THR A 153 -11.24 -24.56 4.50
CA THR A 153 -10.84 -25.70 5.34
C THR A 153 -10.08 -25.27 6.60
N ASP A 154 -9.20 -24.28 6.46
CA ASP A 154 -8.41 -23.78 7.57
C ASP A 154 -9.28 -22.99 8.55
N ILE A 155 -10.19 -22.15 8.02
CA ILE A 155 -11.16 -21.41 8.85
C ILE A 155 -12.08 -22.40 9.59
N GLN A 156 -12.59 -23.43 8.92
CA GLN A 156 -13.41 -24.47 9.51
C GLN A 156 -12.68 -25.19 10.65
N GLY A 157 -11.42 -25.60 10.40
CA GLY A 157 -10.61 -26.25 11.43
C GLY A 157 -10.36 -25.36 12.65
N LEU A 158 -10.14 -24.06 12.46
CA LEU A 158 -10.02 -23.11 13.58
C LEU A 158 -11.33 -22.97 14.36
N LEU A 159 -12.48 -22.91 13.67
CA LEU A 159 -13.80 -22.76 14.31
C LEU A 159 -14.27 -24.01 15.05
N GLU A 160 -13.62 -25.16 14.88
CA GLU A 160 -13.84 -26.36 15.71
C GLU A 160 -13.18 -26.25 17.10
N LEU A 161 -12.25 -25.34 17.32
CA LEU A 161 -11.62 -25.12 18.59
C LEU A 161 -12.63 -24.57 19.63
N GLU A 162 -12.56 -25.05 20.87
CA GLU A 162 -13.51 -24.67 21.94
C GLU A 162 -13.72 -23.14 22.04
N PRO A 163 -12.67 -22.29 22.04
CA PRO A 163 -12.86 -20.84 22.15
C PRO A 163 -13.66 -20.22 20.99
N LEU A 164 -13.68 -20.86 19.84
CA LEU A 164 -14.22 -20.31 18.59
C LEU A 164 -15.56 -20.93 18.19
N GLN A 165 -16.02 -21.99 18.88
CA GLN A 165 -17.26 -22.71 18.54
C GLN A 165 -18.50 -21.80 18.50
N GLN A 166 -18.53 -20.74 19.30
CA GLN A 166 -19.64 -19.77 19.30
C GLN A 166 -19.80 -19.03 17.97
N PHE A 167 -18.74 -18.97 17.13
CA PHE A 167 -18.76 -18.38 15.78
C PHE A 167 -18.93 -19.42 14.68
N ASN A 168 -18.93 -20.72 15.04
CA ASN A 168 -19.05 -21.80 14.06
C ASN A 168 -20.51 -21.91 13.57
N PRO A 169 -20.78 -21.67 12.29
CA PRO A 169 -22.13 -21.80 11.77
C PRO A 169 -22.54 -23.29 11.69
N ASP A 170 -23.75 -23.62 12.13
CA ASP A 170 -24.32 -24.96 11.99
C ASP A 170 -24.75 -25.21 10.55
N LYS A 171 -23.79 -25.32 9.64
CA LYS A 171 -24.04 -25.50 8.20
C LYS A 171 -23.13 -26.56 7.61
N SER A 172 -23.74 -27.56 7.00
CA SER A 172 -23.03 -28.65 6.31
C SER A 172 -22.30 -28.22 5.03
N ARG A 173 -22.62 -27.04 4.48
CA ARG A 173 -21.96 -26.46 3.30
C ARG A 173 -21.62 -25.01 3.51
N TRP A 174 -20.35 -24.70 3.36
CA TRP A 174 -19.83 -23.35 3.45
C TRP A 174 -19.91 -22.63 2.08
N SER A 175 -20.46 -21.45 2.10
CA SER A 175 -20.56 -20.52 0.98
C SER A 175 -19.92 -19.19 1.33
N ASP A 176 -19.84 -18.28 0.38
CA ASP A 176 -19.40 -16.90 0.64
C ASP A 176 -20.34 -16.18 1.62
N ASN A 177 -21.65 -16.48 1.57
CA ASN A 177 -22.60 -15.97 2.56
C ASN A 177 -22.32 -16.51 3.96
N THR A 178 -21.90 -17.77 4.09
CA THR A 178 -21.50 -18.33 5.39
C THR A 178 -20.29 -17.59 5.96
N LEU A 179 -19.26 -17.34 5.15
CA LEU A 179 -18.09 -16.54 5.57
C LEU A 179 -18.49 -15.11 5.95
N ARG A 180 -19.39 -14.49 5.20
CA ARG A 180 -19.91 -13.14 5.51
C ARG A 180 -20.63 -13.12 6.86
N GLU A 181 -21.44 -14.13 7.17
CA GLU A 181 -22.12 -14.28 8.47
C GLU A 181 -21.12 -14.48 9.60
N VAL A 182 -20.09 -15.31 9.41
CA VAL A 182 -19.02 -15.52 10.41
C VAL A 182 -18.25 -14.22 10.64
N CYS A 183 -17.83 -13.53 9.59
CA CYS A 183 -17.15 -12.26 9.71
C CYS A 183 -18.00 -11.23 10.46
N ARG A 184 -19.28 -11.10 10.10
CA ARG A 184 -20.24 -10.22 10.79
C ARG A 184 -20.37 -10.60 12.27
N SER A 185 -20.51 -11.88 12.60
CA SER A 185 -20.64 -12.32 13.99
C SER A 185 -19.43 -11.98 14.84
N MET A 186 -18.22 -12.07 14.28
CA MET A 186 -16.99 -11.66 14.95
C MET A 186 -16.92 -10.14 15.11
N LEU A 187 -17.27 -9.36 14.08
CA LEU A 187 -17.23 -7.89 14.11
C LEU A 187 -18.30 -7.28 15.04
N THR A 188 -19.41 -8.00 15.28
CA THR A 188 -20.49 -7.55 16.18
C THR A 188 -20.46 -8.20 17.56
N ALA A 189 -19.47 -9.05 17.84
CA ALA A 189 -19.31 -9.67 19.16
C ALA A 189 -19.04 -8.60 20.23
N SER A 190 -19.58 -8.83 21.45
CA SER A 190 -19.33 -7.92 22.58
C SER A 190 -17.85 -7.89 22.95
N GLU A 191 -17.40 -6.79 23.54
CA GLU A 191 -16.02 -6.61 24.02
C GLU A 191 -15.59 -7.75 24.96
N ASP A 192 -16.46 -8.17 25.89
CA ASP A 192 -16.20 -9.30 26.79
C ASP A 192 -16.05 -10.61 26.02
N THR A 193 -16.87 -10.83 25.00
CA THR A 193 -16.77 -12.02 24.15
C THR A 193 -15.45 -12.06 23.40
N VAL A 194 -15.04 -10.94 22.80
CA VAL A 194 -13.76 -10.84 22.08
C VAL A 194 -12.60 -11.11 23.03
N ALA A 195 -12.53 -10.40 24.17
CA ALA A 195 -11.46 -10.51 25.15
C ALA A 195 -11.34 -11.93 25.74
N SER A 196 -12.47 -12.54 26.10
CA SER A 196 -12.49 -13.91 26.65
C SER A 196 -12.10 -14.95 25.62
N THR A 197 -12.52 -14.79 24.37
CA THR A 197 -12.14 -15.66 23.25
C THR A 197 -10.64 -15.61 22.99
N LEU A 198 -10.08 -14.41 22.87
CA LEU A 198 -8.63 -14.24 22.66
C LEU A 198 -7.80 -14.81 23.80
N LYS A 199 -8.24 -14.64 25.06
CA LYS A 199 -7.57 -15.22 26.22
C LYS A 199 -7.55 -16.74 26.14
N LYS A 200 -8.69 -17.39 25.94
CA LYS A 200 -8.78 -18.85 25.80
C LYS A 200 -8.01 -19.38 24.61
N LEU A 201 -8.03 -18.66 23.47
CA LEU A 201 -7.26 -19.02 22.29
C LEU A 201 -5.75 -18.93 22.57
N GLY A 202 -5.31 -17.93 23.33
CA GLY A 202 -3.92 -17.77 23.76
C GLY A 202 -3.43 -18.91 24.67
N ASP A 203 -4.34 -19.58 25.38
CA ASP A 203 -4.05 -20.76 26.23
C ASP A 203 -4.01 -22.08 25.41
N THR A 204 -4.33 -22.05 24.12
CA THR A 204 -4.33 -23.23 23.23
C THR A 204 -2.89 -23.66 22.92
N SER A 205 -2.65 -24.97 22.86
CA SER A 205 -1.30 -25.48 22.55
C SER A 205 -0.90 -25.19 21.09
N ARG A 206 0.38 -24.94 20.85
CA ARG A 206 0.91 -24.78 19.46
C ARG A 206 0.64 -26.02 18.59
N GLY A 207 0.71 -27.22 19.19
CA GLY A 207 0.40 -28.47 18.48
C GLY A 207 -1.04 -28.55 18.00
N THR A 208 -1.99 -28.03 18.74
CA THR A 208 -3.42 -27.96 18.36
C THR A 208 -3.63 -27.01 17.19
N LEU A 209 -2.92 -25.89 17.15
CA LEU A 209 -3.02 -24.89 16.08
C LEU A 209 -2.23 -25.28 14.81
N GLY A 210 -1.26 -26.20 14.92
CA GLY A 210 -0.47 -26.64 13.76
C GLY A 210 0.18 -25.49 12.99
N GLU A 211 -0.09 -25.38 11.71
CA GLU A 211 0.43 -24.31 10.84
C GLU A 211 -0.09 -22.91 11.24
N GLN A 212 -1.20 -22.85 11.95
CA GLN A 212 -1.78 -21.60 12.44
C GLN A 212 -1.17 -21.15 13.81
N ALA A 213 -0.13 -21.82 14.31
CA ALA A 213 0.48 -21.54 15.64
C ALA A 213 1.06 -20.11 15.77
N TYR A 214 1.31 -19.41 14.66
CA TYR A 214 1.70 -17.99 14.64
C TYR A 214 0.64 -17.08 15.30
N ILE A 215 -0.63 -17.52 15.37
CA ILE A 215 -1.71 -16.81 16.04
C ILE A 215 -1.32 -16.49 17.49
N LEU A 216 -0.66 -17.43 18.18
CA LEU A 216 -0.22 -17.25 19.58
C LEU A 216 0.84 -16.14 19.74
N ASP A 217 1.66 -15.91 18.72
CA ASP A 217 2.67 -14.87 18.73
C ASP A 217 2.05 -13.49 18.41
N LEU A 218 0.98 -13.46 17.60
CA LEU A 218 0.29 -12.24 17.20
C LEU A 218 -0.71 -11.74 18.24
N ILE A 219 -1.39 -12.61 19.01
CA ILE A 219 -2.38 -12.22 20.03
C ILE A 219 -1.81 -11.15 20.99
N PRO A 220 -0.69 -11.38 21.72
CA PRO A 220 -0.19 -10.39 22.67
C PRO A 220 0.24 -9.09 21.97
N ARG A 221 0.77 -9.16 20.76
CA ARG A 221 1.18 -7.99 19.96
C ARG A 221 -0.01 -7.12 19.59
N LEU A 222 -1.07 -7.69 19.04
CA LEU A 222 -2.26 -6.96 18.62
C LEU A 222 -3.05 -6.41 19.83
N ILE A 223 -3.16 -7.18 20.91
CA ILE A 223 -3.76 -6.72 22.17
C ILE A 223 -3.01 -5.50 22.73
N ASN A 224 -1.68 -5.52 22.67
CA ASN A 224 -0.89 -4.37 23.13
C ASN A 224 -1.08 -3.11 22.26
N GLN A 225 -1.42 -3.27 21.00
CA GLN A 225 -1.62 -2.15 20.07
C GLN A 225 -3.03 -1.56 20.11
N TYR A 226 -4.07 -2.41 20.22
CA TYR A 226 -5.47 -2.03 20.04
C TYR A 226 -6.41 -2.51 21.14
N GLY A 227 -5.90 -3.24 22.13
CA GLY A 227 -6.70 -3.78 23.22
C GLY A 227 -7.26 -5.17 22.93
N ALA A 228 -7.63 -5.88 24.02
CA ALA A 228 -8.16 -7.24 23.93
C ALA A 228 -9.60 -7.29 23.38
N SER A 229 -10.32 -6.17 23.40
CA SER A 229 -11.72 -6.07 22.98
C SER A 229 -11.89 -5.65 21.51
N ASP A 230 -10.80 -5.39 20.77
CA ASP A 230 -10.89 -5.03 19.35
C ASP A 230 -11.33 -6.24 18.51
N ASN A 231 -12.50 -6.13 17.87
CA ASN A 231 -13.08 -7.18 17.03
C ASN A 231 -12.19 -7.54 15.82
N GLY A 232 -11.37 -6.61 15.33
CA GLY A 232 -10.40 -6.84 14.26
C GLY A 232 -9.43 -7.97 14.58
N ASN A 233 -9.11 -8.17 15.88
CA ASN A 233 -8.27 -9.29 16.31
C ASN A 233 -8.86 -10.65 15.90
N LEU A 234 -10.16 -10.86 16.10
CA LEU A 234 -10.80 -12.13 15.73
C LEU A 234 -10.81 -12.33 14.22
N VAL A 235 -11.23 -11.30 13.48
CA VAL A 235 -11.31 -11.39 12.01
C VAL A 235 -9.92 -11.64 11.42
N ALA A 236 -8.93 -10.86 11.81
CA ALA A 236 -7.59 -10.98 11.25
C ALA A 236 -6.92 -12.31 11.59
N LEU A 237 -6.97 -12.74 12.85
CA LEU A 237 -6.30 -13.96 13.29
C LEU A 237 -6.99 -15.23 12.77
N ILE A 238 -8.31 -15.25 12.69
CA ILE A 238 -9.09 -16.45 12.40
C ILE A 238 -9.42 -16.57 10.91
N LEU A 239 -9.80 -15.47 10.27
CA LEU A 239 -10.31 -15.51 8.90
C LEU A 239 -9.27 -15.17 7.83
N MET A 240 -8.23 -14.38 8.17
CA MET A 240 -7.30 -13.85 7.16
C MET A 240 -5.98 -14.61 7.09
N ASN A 241 -5.38 -14.62 5.90
CA ASN A 241 -4.00 -15.07 5.73
C ASN A 241 -3.05 -14.08 6.40
N PHE A 242 -2.10 -14.61 7.17
CA PHE A 242 -0.95 -13.84 7.64
C PHE A 242 0.24 -14.11 6.71
N LEU A 243 0.80 -13.05 6.17
CA LEU A 243 1.87 -13.10 5.18
C LEU A 243 3.10 -12.34 5.69
N THR A 244 4.27 -12.89 5.40
CA THR A 244 5.56 -12.26 5.67
C THR A 244 6.34 -12.11 4.38
N PHE A 245 6.96 -10.96 4.18
CA PHE A 245 7.70 -10.61 2.97
C PHE A 245 9.12 -10.21 3.30
N LYS A 246 10.05 -10.63 2.45
CA LYS A 246 11.43 -10.17 2.45
C LYS A 246 11.59 -8.95 1.53
N PRO A 247 12.62 -8.10 1.74
CA PRO A 247 12.91 -7.00 0.84
C PRO A 247 12.88 -7.42 -0.63
N GLY A 248 12.15 -6.67 -1.45
CA GLY A 248 11.96 -6.93 -2.87
C GLY A 248 10.75 -7.79 -3.24
N GLU A 249 10.17 -8.52 -2.30
CA GLU A 249 8.90 -9.23 -2.54
C GLU A 249 7.73 -8.24 -2.55
N SER A 250 6.69 -8.57 -3.30
CA SER A 250 5.56 -7.68 -3.49
C SER A 250 4.21 -8.39 -3.53
N ILE A 251 3.17 -7.66 -3.17
CA ILE A 251 1.79 -8.12 -3.11
C ILE A 251 0.89 -7.14 -3.89
N TRP A 252 -0.19 -7.67 -4.43
CA TRP A 252 -1.29 -6.92 -5.00
C TRP A 252 -2.55 -7.07 -4.16
N ILE A 253 -3.19 -5.95 -3.85
CA ILE A 253 -4.45 -5.86 -3.11
C ILE A 253 -5.54 -5.41 -4.08
N PRO A 254 -6.50 -6.28 -4.44
CA PRO A 254 -7.63 -5.88 -5.26
C PRO A 254 -8.58 -4.95 -4.49
N ALA A 255 -9.39 -4.19 -5.22
CA ALA A 255 -10.57 -3.57 -4.64
C ALA A 255 -11.45 -4.64 -3.95
N ASP A 256 -12.12 -4.28 -2.86
CA ASP A 256 -12.90 -5.17 -1.97
C ASP A 256 -12.08 -6.28 -1.27
N GLY A 257 -10.76 -6.31 -1.46
CA GLY A 257 -9.86 -7.22 -0.76
C GLY A 257 -9.61 -6.78 0.68
N ILE A 258 -10.01 -7.63 1.64
CA ILE A 258 -9.73 -7.36 3.05
C ILE A 258 -8.23 -7.44 3.35
N HIS A 259 -7.69 -6.42 4.02
CA HIS A 259 -6.27 -6.37 4.36
C HIS A 259 -5.98 -5.51 5.59
N ALA A 260 -4.80 -5.72 6.17
CA ALA A 260 -4.18 -4.84 7.17
C ALA A 260 -2.66 -5.04 7.14
N TYR A 261 -1.89 -3.99 6.95
CA TYR A 261 -0.43 -4.03 7.06
C TYR A 261 -0.02 -3.94 8.53
N LEU A 262 0.90 -4.79 8.98
CA LEU A 262 1.25 -4.92 10.40
C LEU A 262 2.55 -4.23 10.78
N SER A 263 3.58 -4.39 9.97
CA SER A 263 4.90 -3.82 10.24
C SER A 263 5.79 -3.85 9.01
N GLY A 264 6.75 -2.96 8.96
CA GLY A 264 7.76 -2.91 7.91
C GLY A 264 7.84 -1.55 7.23
N ASP A 265 8.79 -1.41 6.33
CA ASP A 265 8.89 -0.30 5.39
C ASP A 265 8.55 -0.83 4.00
N ILE A 266 7.69 -0.13 3.27
CA ILE A 266 7.24 -0.55 1.94
C ILE A 266 7.19 0.63 0.96
N VAL A 267 7.31 0.31 -0.32
CA VAL A 267 6.73 1.12 -1.39
C VAL A 267 5.29 0.68 -1.56
N GLU A 268 4.36 1.59 -1.39
CA GLU A 268 2.97 1.40 -1.80
C GLU A 268 2.72 2.19 -3.08
N CYS A 269 1.97 1.65 -4.01
CA CYS A 269 1.36 2.44 -5.08
C CYS A 269 -0.09 2.02 -5.24
N MET A 270 -0.95 3.00 -5.30
CA MET A 270 -2.39 2.80 -5.38
C MET A 270 -2.99 3.56 -6.56
N ALA A 271 -4.15 3.12 -7.06
CA ALA A 271 -4.98 3.95 -7.91
C ALA A 271 -5.44 5.20 -7.14
N ARG A 272 -5.65 6.31 -7.88
CA ARG A 272 -6.03 7.60 -7.27
C ARG A 272 -7.40 7.53 -6.62
N SER A 273 -7.43 7.24 -5.32
CA SER A 273 -8.62 7.29 -4.46
C SER A 273 -8.21 7.37 -3.00
N ASN A 274 -9.07 7.94 -2.16
CA ASN A 274 -8.91 7.91 -0.70
C ASN A 274 -10.03 7.11 -0.01
N ASN A 275 -10.87 6.43 -0.79
CA ASN A 275 -12.00 5.68 -0.25
C ASN A 275 -11.53 4.47 0.56
N VAL A 276 -12.05 4.35 1.77
CA VAL A 276 -11.74 3.25 2.71
C VAL A 276 -12.96 2.93 3.55
N ILE A 277 -13.11 1.67 3.92
CA ILE A 277 -14.11 1.19 4.88
C ILE A 277 -13.35 0.42 5.96
N ASN A 278 -13.34 0.94 7.19
CA ASN A 278 -12.56 0.42 8.33
C ASN A 278 -13.45 -0.28 9.34
N THR A 279 -12.97 -1.35 10.00
CA THR A 279 -13.75 -2.08 11.02
C THR A 279 -12.98 -2.50 12.27
N GLY A 280 -11.67 -2.53 12.25
CA GLY A 280 -10.83 -2.92 13.38
C GLY A 280 -9.45 -2.28 13.31
N PHE A 281 -8.64 -2.45 14.35
CA PHE A 281 -7.32 -1.83 14.47
C PHE A 281 -7.34 -0.30 14.33
N CYS A 282 -8.43 0.31 14.76
CA CYS A 282 -8.61 1.76 14.78
C CYS A 282 -9.56 2.15 15.91
N PRO A 283 -9.56 3.44 16.32
CA PRO A 283 -10.53 3.96 17.28
C PRO A 283 -11.98 3.67 16.85
N ALA A 284 -12.87 3.48 17.81
CA ALA A 284 -14.28 3.17 17.51
C ALA A 284 -14.96 4.26 16.65
N ALA A 285 -14.54 5.53 16.80
CA ALA A 285 -15.05 6.65 16.01
C ALA A 285 -14.69 6.57 14.51
N ASP A 286 -13.62 5.84 14.18
CA ASP A 286 -13.11 5.70 12.81
C ASP A 286 -13.62 4.43 12.12
N ARG A 287 -14.47 3.64 12.81
CA ARG A 287 -15.05 2.41 12.27
C ARG A 287 -16.31 2.70 11.47
N ASP A 288 -16.39 2.00 10.37
CA ASP A 288 -17.56 2.05 9.49
C ASP A 288 -18.65 1.06 9.90
N ASN A 289 -19.77 1.13 9.21
CA ASN A 289 -20.88 0.22 9.42
C ASN A 289 -20.48 -1.22 9.03
N VAL A 290 -20.65 -2.17 9.96
CA VAL A 290 -20.29 -3.57 9.77
C VAL A 290 -21.06 -4.23 8.63
N ASP A 291 -22.35 -3.88 8.44
CA ASP A 291 -23.15 -4.45 7.35
C ASP A 291 -22.66 -3.98 5.98
N MET A 292 -22.25 -2.71 5.87
CA MET A 292 -21.63 -2.17 4.67
C MET A 292 -20.29 -2.86 4.41
N PHE A 293 -19.43 -2.97 5.41
CA PHE A 293 -18.15 -3.67 5.30
C PHE A 293 -18.34 -5.11 4.82
N CYS A 294 -19.16 -5.89 5.53
CA CYS A 294 -19.43 -7.28 5.19
C CYS A 294 -20.12 -7.42 3.83
N GLY A 295 -20.99 -6.48 3.45
CA GLY A 295 -21.66 -6.46 2.15
C GLY A 295 -20.70 -6.26 0.97
N ALA A 296 -19.66 -5.45 1.17
CA ALA A 296 -18.66 -5.12 0.16
C ALA A 296 -17.57 -6.19 -0.01
N LEU A 297 -17.37 -7.08 0.98
CA LEU A 297 -16.33 -8.11 0.95
C LEU A 297 -16.44 -9.04 -0.26
N THR A 298 -15.32 -9.23 -0.96
CA THR A 298 -15.13 -10.36 -1.86
C THR A 298 -14.46 -11.51 -1.12
N PHE A 299 -15.02 -12.70 -1.29
CA PHE A 299 -14.55 -13.93 -0.64
C PHE A 299 -13.72 -14.80 -1.58
N GLN A 300 -12.94 -14.17 -2.45
CA GLN A 300 -11.93 -14.92 -3.19
C GLN A 300 -10.95 -15.47 -2.18
N GLN A 301 -11.02 -16.79 -1.99
CA GLN A 301 -10.05 -17.49 -1.17
C GLN A 301 -8.76 -17.57 -1.95
N HIS A 302 -7.69 -17.14 -1.29
CA HIS A 302 -6.37 -17.28 -1.84
C HIS A 302 -5.58 -18.26 -0.96
N ASP A 303 -4.95 -19.23 -1.58
CA ASP A 303 -3.69 -19.74 -1.07
C ASP A 303 -2.83 -18.51 -0.69
N ALA A 304 -2.14 -18.58 0.45
CA ALA A 304 -1.28 -17.49 0.93
C ALA A 304 -0.24 -16.99 -0.10
N LYS A 305 -0.02 -17.75 -1.18
CA LYS A 305 0.89 -17.38 -2.28
C LYS A 305 0.23 -16.62 -3.44
N LYS A 306 -1.10 -16.61 -3.55
CA LYS A 306 -1.80 -15.99 -4.68
C LYS A 306 -1.75 -14.46 -4.76
N PRO A 307 -1.72 -13.71 -3.65
CA PRO A 307 -1.61 -12.25 -3.75
C PRO A 307 -0.22 -11.75 -4.13
N LEU A 308 0.79 -12.62 -4.22
CA LEU A 308 2.13 -12.22 -4.64
C LEU A 308 2.10 -11.64 -6.05
N LEU A 309 2.72 -10.48 -6.22
CA LEU A 309 2.91 -9.84 -7.51
C LEU A 309 4.36 -10.04 -7.97
N PRO A 310 4.65 -11.00 -8.86
CA PRO A 310 6.01 -11.27 -9.27
C PRO A 310 6.57 -10.12 -10.11
N ARG A 311 7.86 -9.84 -9.93
CA ARG A 311 8.61 -9.00 -10.86
C ARG A 311 8.81 -9.75 -12.17
N VAL A 312 8.59 -9.08 -13.28
CA VAL A 312 8.79 -9.61 -14.62
C VAL A 312 9.83 -8.77 -15.39
N GLU A 313 10.43 -9.32 -16.42
CA GLU A 313 11.33 -8.55 -17.30
C GLU A 313 10.59 -7.36 -17.90
N SER A 314 11.25 -6.21 -17.93
CA SER A 314 10.69 -5.00 -18.51
C SER A 314 11.16 -4.84 -19.96
N GLU A 315 10.23 -4.78 -20.89
CA GLU A 315 10.50 -4.45 -22.32
C GLU A 315 11.06 -3.02 -22.51
N LYS A 316 10.94 -2.19 -21.47
CA LYS A 316 11.49 -0.84 -21.45
C LYS A 316 12.96 -0.80 -21.07
N SER A 317 13.49 -1.84 -20.42
CA SER A 317 14.91 -1.97 -20.04
C SER A 317 15.76 -2.36 -21.25
N SER A 318 16.88 -1.69 -21.46
CA SER A 318 17.82 -2.02 -22.54
C SER A 318 18.87 -3.06 -22.12
N SER A 319 19.17 -3.14 -20.82
CA SER A 319 20.20 -4.05 -20.27
C SER A 319 19.63 -5.19 -19.44
N GLY A 320 18.29 -5.25 -19.24
CA GLY A 320 17.63 -6.23 -18.41
C GLY A 320 17.79 -6.00 -16.88
N LYS A 321 18.29 -4.82 -16.47
CA LYS A 321 18.50 -4.46 -15.07
C LYS A 321 17.26 -3.86 -14.41
N THR A 322 16.26 -3.47 -15.21
CA THR A 322 14.99 -2.96 -14.73
C THR A 322 13.91 -4.00 -14.95
N GLN A 323 13.20 -4.32 -13.89
CA GLN A 323 12.05 -5.21 -13.89
C GLN A 323 10.75 -4.41 -13.79
N ALA A 324 9.62 -5.04 -14.08
CA ALA A 324 8.30 -4.44 -13.98
C ALA A 324 7.42 -5.21 -13.00
N LEU A 325 6.61 -4.46 -12.25
CA LEU A 325 5.45 -4.94 -11.51
C LEU A 325 4.22 -4.53 -12.32
N LYS A 326 3.44 -5.51 -12.78
CA LYS A 326 2.25 -5.30 -13.62
C LYS A 326 1.01 -5.82 -12.89
N PRO A 327 0.41 -5.02 -12.00
CA PRO A 327 -0.84 -5.41 -11.35
C PRO A 327 -1.96 -5.52 -12.39
N PRO A 328 -2.98 -6.36 -12.16
CA PRO A 328 -4.08 -6.56 -13.12
C PRO A 328 -5.10 -5.41 -13.05
N MET A 329 -4.61 -4.19 -13.26
CA MET A 329 -5.38 -2.95 -13.33
C MET A 329 -4.81 -2.04 -14.42
N SER A 330 -5.50 -0.95 -14.73
CA SER A 330 -5.16 -0.06 -15.84
C SER A 330 -4.57 1.28 -15.43
N GLU A 331 -4.57 1.59 -14.14
CA GLU A 331 -4.22 2.91 -13.62
C GLU A 331 -2.71 3.15 -13.57
N PHE A 332 -1.95 2.08 -13.30
CA PHE A 332 -0.49 2.17 -13.28
C PHE A 332 0.23 0.83 -13.44
N ASN A 333 1.49 0.91 -13.77
CA ASN A 333 2.50 -0.11 -13.57
C ASN A 333 3.70 0.50 -12.82
N MET A 334 4.62 -0.35 -12.36
CA MET A 334 5.83 0.13 -11.68
C MET A 334 7.07 -0.55 -12.25
N LEU A 335 8.11 0.24 -12.51
CA LEU A 335 9.45 -0.24 -12.82
C LEU A 335 10.29 -0.24 -11.55
N VAL A 336 11.15 -1.26 -11.43
CA VAL A 336 12.12 -1.40 -10.34
C VAL A 336 13.50 -1.56 -10.96
N THR A 337 14.36 -0.59 -10.75
CA THR A 337 15.75 -0.59 -11.24
C THR A 337 16.70 -0.79 -10.07
N GLU A 338 17.45 -1.89 -10.09
CA GLU A 338 18.45 -2.22 -9.08
C GLU A 338 19.82 -2.41 -9.77
N LEU A 339 20.80 -1.59 -9.37
CA LEU A 339 22.13 -1.54 -10.01
C LEU A 339 23.24 -1.67 -8.98
N LYS A 340 24.36 -2.28 -9.40
CA LYS A 340 25.62 -2.25 -8.67
C LYS A 340 26.47 -1.07 -9.13
N THR A 341 27.50 -0.73 -8.38
CA THR A 341 28.44 0.33 -8.76
C THR A 341 28.96 0.15 -10.17
N GLY A 342 28.84 1.17 -11.00
CA GLY A 342 29.27 1.20 -12.41
C GLY A 342 28.31 0.51 -13.38
N GLU A 343 27.22 -0.09 -12.91
CA GLU A 343 26.17 -0.59 -13.80
C GLU A 343 25.24 0.55 -14.22
N SER A 344 24.65 0.38 -15.41
CA SER A 344 23.69 1.31 -15.99
C SER A 344 22.56 0.58 -16.69
N ASP A 345 21.43 1.25 -16.83
CA ASP A 345 20.31 0.83 -17.67
C ASP A 345 19.67 2.03 -18.35
N GLN A 346 19.28 1.86 -19.62
CA GLN A 346 18.50 2.82 -20.37
C GLN A 346 17.06 2.35 -20.44
N ILE A 347 16.15 3.22 -20.04
CA ILE A 347 14.71 2.95 -19.98
C ILE A 347 14.03 3.71 -21.11
N LYS A 348 13.41 2.97 -22.03
CA LYS A 348 12.61 3.54 -23.11
C LYS A 348 11.51 4.44 -22.56
N ALA A 349 11.08 5.38 -23.39
CA ALA A 349 10.01 6.29 -23.06
C ALA A 349 8.73 5.56 -22.58
N VAL A 350 8.07 6.18 -21.61
CA VAL A 350 6.69 5.85 -21.21
C VAL A 350 5.76 6.82 -21.91
N GLU A 351 4.67 6.33 -22.49
CA GLU A 351 3.70 7.16 -23.23
C GLU A 351 2.70 7.87 -22.31
N GLY A 352 3.15 8.25 -21.12
CA GLY A 352 2.36 8.95 -20.14
C GLY A 352 3.20 9.48 -18.98
N PRO A 353 2.55 9.93 -17.90
CA PRO A 353 3.22 10.49 -16.73
C PRO A 353 3.89 9.42 -15.90
N SER A 354 4.98 9.77 -15.24
CA SER A 354 5.58 8.89 -14.25
C SER A 354 6.23 9.65 -13.09
N VAL A 355 6.32 8.97 -11.94
CA VAL A 355 7.04 9.45 -10.76
C VAL A 355 8.12 8.42 -10.43
N ALA A 356 9.38 8.86 -10.48
CA ALA A 356 10.56 8.08 -10.14
C ALA A 356 11.13 8.54 -8.80
N PHE A 357 11.50 7.60 -7.94
CA PHE A 357 12.04 7.91 -6.61
C PHE A 357 13.07 6.88 -6.16
N MET A 358 14.10 7.38 -5.48
CA MET A 358 15.20 6.56 -4.96
C MET A 358 14.91 6.15 -3.52
N THR A 359 14.97 4.86 -3.23
CA THR A 359 14.84 4.33 -1.86
C THR A 359 16.18 4.05 -1.20
N SER A 360 17.21 3.76 -1.98
CA SER A 360 18.58 3.53 -1.49
C SER A 360 19.61 3.87 -2.57
N GLY A 361 20.85 4.05 -2.13
CA GLY A 361 21.98 4.29 -2.99
C GLY A 361 22.06 5.70 -3.59
N LYS A 362 22.92 5.83 -4.59
CA LYS A 362 23.17 7.08 -5.32
C LYS A 362 23.69 6.81 -6.73
N GLY A 363 23.54 7.77 -7.60
CA GLY A 363 23.97 7.65 -8.99
C GLY A 363 23.61 8.88 -9.80
N LYS A 364 23.46 8.68 -11.10
CA LYS A 364 23.10 9.71 -12.07
C LYS A 364 21.91 9.27 -12.90
N MET A 365 21.08 10.22 -13.25
CA MET A 365 20.01 10.07 -14.24
C MET A 365 20.29 11.03 -15.40
N LYS A 366 20.25 10.52 -16.62
CA LYS A 366 20.34 11.33 -17.83
C LYS A 366 19.00 11.32 -18.58
N ALA A 367 18.51 12.50 -18.91
CA ALA A 367 17.27 12.68 -19.65
C ALA A 367 17.31 13.98 -20.46
N GLU A 368 16.80 14.01 -21.67
CA GLU A 368 16.74 15.20 -22.53
C GLU A 368 18.10 15.93 -22.66
N GLY A 369 19.22 15.17 -22.70
CA GLY A 369 20.59 15.72 -22.78
C GLY A 369 21.11 16.37 -21.51
N LYS A 370 20.37 16.32 -20.40
CA LYS A 370 20.78 16.79 -19.09
C LYS A 370 21.15 15.64 -18.17
N GLU A 371 22.07 15.89 -17.25
CA GLU A 371 22.45 14.96 -16.20
C GLU A 371 21.98 15.48 -14.84
N HIS A 372 21.41 14.60 -14.04
CA HIS A 372 20.91 14.85 -12.69
C HIS A 372 21.60 13.90 -11.71
N ASP A 373 22.18 14.43 -10.64
CA ASP A 373 22.57 13.59 -9.52
C ASP A 373 21.32 13.06 -8.81
N ILE A 374 21.32 11.78 -8.47
CA ILE A 374 20.21 11.14 -7.79
C ILE A 374 20.71 10.35 -6.58
N SER A 375 19.95 10.40 -5.50
CA SER A 375 20.29 9.74 -4.24
C SER A 375 19.03 9.34 -3.49
N ALA A 376 19.16 8.47 -2.50
CA ALA A 376 18.04 8.08 -1.64
C ALA A 376 17.25 9.28 -1.13
N GLY A 377 15.93 9.30 -1.36
CA GLY A 377 15.03 10.41 -1.07
C GLY A 377 14.76 11.36 -2.24
N TYR A 378 15.54 11.32 -3.33
CA TYR A 378 15.28 12.17 -4.50
C TYR A 378 14.09 11.62 -5.30
N ILE A 379 13.22 12.53 -5.70
CA ILE A 379 11.97 12.22 -6.39
C ILE A 379 11.88 13.09 -7.64
N TYR A 380 11.51 12.47 -8.76
CA TYR A 380 11.36 13.15 -10.04
C TYR A 380 10.03 12.80 -10.70
N TYR A 381 9.32 13.81 -11.14
CA TYR A 381 8.29 13.66 -12.15
C TYR A 381 8.96 13.58 -13.51
N ILE A 382 8.58 12.60 -14.34
CA ILE A 382 9.08 12.41 -15.70
C ILE A 382 7.89 12.40 -16.64
N GLY A 383 7.85 13.39 -17.54
CA GLY A 383 6.76 13.60 -18.48
C GLY A 383 6.68 12.53 -19.57
N CYS A 384 5.58 12.57 -20.30
CA CYS A 384 5.29 11.68 -21.42
C CYS A 384 6.39 11.72 -22.49
N GLY A 385 6.78 10.55 -23.00
CA GLY A 385 7.72 10.42 -24.11
C GLY A 385 9.20 10.63 -23.76
N VAL A 386 9.55 10.76 -22.49
CA VAL A 386 10.94 10.99 -22.04
C VAL A 386 11.64 9.66 -21.78
N GLU A 387 12.72 9.42 -22.54
CA GLU A 387 13.68 8.35 -22.23
C GLU A 387 14.61 8.78 -21.13
N VAL A 388 14.98 7.84 -20.25
CA VAL A 388 15.93 8.07 -19.16
C VAL A 388 17.00 6.98 -19.14
N SER A 389 18.20 7.32 -18.69
CA SER A 389 19.19 6.33 -18.32
C SER A 389 19.65 6.56 -16.89
N TYR A 390 19.90 5.47 -16.19
CA TYR A 390 20.43 5.47 -14.82
C TYR A 390 21.82 4.86 -14.82
N GLU A 391 22.73 5.43 -14.02
CA GLU A 391 24.07 4.92 -13.78
C GLU A 391 24.33 4.94 -12.28
N SER A 392 24.68 3.80 -11.71
CA SER A 392 24.92 3.68 -10.26
C SER A 392 26.33 4.02 -9.86
N SER A 393 26.50 4.78 -8.77
CA SER A 393 27.76 5.00 -8.07
C SER A 393 27.81 4.32 -6.69
N SER A 394 26.85 3.42 -6.38
CA SER A 394 26.78 2.65 -5.13
C SER A 394 26.31 1.22 -5.40
N ASN A 395 26.57 0.30 -4.44
CA ASN A 395 26.21 -1.12 -4.59
C ASN A 395 24.74 -1.42 -4.23
N ASP A 396 24.06 -0.46 -3.66
CA ASP A 396 22.70 -0.56 -3.11
C ASP A 396 21.72 0.36 -3.85
N PHE A 397 21.98 0.69 -5.11
CA PHE A 397 21.11 1.54 -5.91
C PHE A 397 19.76 0.85 -6.15
N ALA A 398 18.69 1.46 -5.65
CA ALA A 398 17.32 1.02 -5.90
C ALA A 398 16.41 2.22 -6.19
N LEU A 399 15.81 2.19 -7.38
CA LEU A 399 14.90 3.20 -7.88
C LEU A 399 13.59 2.55 -8.31
N TYR A 400 12.49 3.16 -7.89
CA TYR A 400 11.14 2.79 -8.29
C TYR A 400 10.56 3.88 -9.19
N ARG A 401 9.78 3.49 -10.21
CA ARG A 401 9.10 4.42 -11.11
C ARG A 401 7.68 3.94 -11.37
N ALA A 402 6.70 4.58 -10.73
CA ALA A 402 5.29 4.38 -11.05
C ALA A 402 4.93 5.16 -12.31
N TYR A 403 4.11 4.57 -13.20
CA TYR A 403 3.73 5.20 -14.47
C TYR A 403 2.37 4.72 -14.96
N ALA A 404 1.70 5.56 -15.75
CA ALA A 404 0.50 5.22 -16.52
C ALA A 404 0.78 5.37 -18.02
N GLU A 405 0.13 4.54 -18.88
CA GLU A 405 0.22 4.66 -20.36
C GLU A 405 -0.99 4.05 -21.09
#